data_f4cb23ed252f0688b767bf8bc1dbfcd7
#
_entry.id   f4cb23ed252f0688b767bf8bc1dbfcd7
#
_cell.length_a   1.000
_cell.length_b   1.000
_cell.length_c   1.000
_cell.angle_alpha   90.00
_cell.angle_beta   90.00
_cell.angle_gamma   90.00
#
_symmetry.space_group_name_H-M   'P 1'
#
loop_
_entity.id
_entity.type
_entity.pdbx_description
1 polymer ?
#
loop_
_entity_poly.entity_id
_entity_poly.type
_entity_poly.pdbx_seq_one_letter_code
_entity_poly.pdbx_strand_id
1 'polypeptide(L)'
;NLHNNIEELTIYQTNLNLDNLPNSIKKLYIDNYNKELNNLPNSIEYLELNEYYLKIKKIPKNLKTIKCNKKYKYIDDFKNCNVITY
;
A
#
# COMPACT_ATOMS: atom_id res chain seq x y z
N ASN A 1 1.13 -15.50 -17.68
CA ASN A 1 0.66 -15.58 -16.31
C ASN A 1 -0.09 -14.31 -15.95
N LEU A 2 -1.32 -14.48 -15.43
CA LEU A 2 -2.18 -13.34 -15.10
C LEU A 2 -1.55 -12.41 -14.08
N HIS A 3 -0.80 -12.96 -13.13
CA HIS A 3 -0.24 -12.16 -12.05
C HIS A 3 0.76 -11.11 -12.51
N ASN A 4 1.44 -11.35 -13.61
CA ASN A 4 2.46 -10.42 -14.11
C ASN A 4 1.88 -9.22 -14.85
N ASN A 5 0.57 -9.23 -15.11
CA ASN A 5 -0.09 -8.17 -15.87
C ASN A 5 -1.02 -7.30 -15.00
N ILE A 6 -1.11 -7.60 -13.72
CA ILE A 6 -1.97 -6.82 -12.83
C ILE A 6 -1.26 -5.52 -12.49
N GLU A 7 -1.89 -4.39 -12.79
CA GLU A 7 -1.36 -3.07 -12.44
C GLU A 7 -2.09 -2.41 -11.28
N GLU A 8 -3.35 -2.74 -11.06
CA GLU A 8 -4.13 -2.22 -9.95
C GLU A 8 -4.73 -3.37 -9.16
N LEU A 9 -4.67 -3.27 -7.86
CA LEU A 9 -5.18 -4.31 -6.97
C LEU A 9 -5.86 -3.68 -5.78
N THR A 10 -7.05 -4.18 -5.44
CA THR A 10 -7.77 -3.80 -4.25
C THR A 10 -7.81 -4.97 -3.27
N ILE A 11 -7.37 -4.71 -2.05
CA ILE A 11 -7.41 -5.69 -0.96
C ILE A 11 -8.48 -5.22 0.02
N TYR A 12 -9.45 -6.09 0.26
CA TYR A 12 -10.57 -5.76 1.13
C TYR A 12 -10.88 -6.91 2.07
N GLN A 13 -10.81 -6.67 3.37
CA GLN A 13 -11.23 -7.60 4.42
C GLN A 13 -10.71 -9.02 4.21
N THR A 14 -9.42 -9.20 3.98
CA THR A 14 -8.84 -10.51 3.75
C THR A 14 -7.90 -10.90 4.89
N ASN A 15 -7.71 -12.20 5.08
CA ASN A 15 -6.70 -12.76 5.98
C ASN A 15 -5.45 -13.23 5.24
N LEU A 16 -5.39 -13.03 3.94
CA LEU A 16 -4.24 -13.46 3.14
C LEU A 16 -3.00 -12.65 3.50
N ASN A 17 -1.87 -13.31 3.45
CA ASN A 17 -0.57 -12.67 3.56
C ASN A 17 -0.24 -12.03 2.21
N LEU A 18 0.20 -10.76 2.24
CA LEU A 18 0.49 -10.00 1.02
C LEU A 18 1.99 -9.89 0.72
N ASP A 19 2.81 -10.84 1.20
CA ASP A 19 4.26 -10.77 1.03
C ASP A 19 4.74 -11.04 -0.40
N ASN A 20 3.89 -11.61 -1.24
CA ASN A 20 4.27 -12.04 -2.60
C ASN A 20 3.44 -11.38 -3.70
N LEU A 21 3.14 -10.11 -3.54
CA LEU A 21 2.43 -9.38 -4.59
C LEU A 21 3.33 -9.22 -5.83
N PRO A 22 2.74 -9.25 -7.05
CA PRO A 22 3.54 -9.15 -8.27
C PRO A 22 4.14 -7.76 -8.46
N ASN A 23 5.32 -7.72 -9.07
CA ASN A 23 6.06 -6.48 -9.33
C ASN A 23 5.48 -5.63 -10.46
N SER A 24 4.33 -5.99 -11.00
CA SER A 24 3.62 -5.21 -12.00
C SER A 24 2.63 -4.22 -11.39
N ILE A 25 2.33 -4.33 -10.10
CA ILE A 25 1.33 -3.48 -9.46
C ILE A 25 1.85 -2.05 -9.38
N LYS A 26 1.07 -1.12 -9.92
CA LYS A 26 1.34 0.32 -9.85
C LYS A 26 0.47 1.02 -8.82
N LYS A 27 -0.76 0.53 -8.62
CA LYS A 27 -1.70 1.11 -7.66
C LYS A 27 -2.24 0.02 -6.75
N LEU A 28 -2.13 0.26 -5.45
CA LEU A 28 -2.60 -0.68 -4.43
C LEU A 28 -3.57 0.03 -3.51
N TYR A 29 -4.75 -0.56 -3.35
CA TYR A 29 -5.80 -0.06 -2.46
C TYR A 29 -5.99 -1.07 -1.34
N ILE A 30 -5.74 -0.63 -0.10
CA ILE A 30 -5.86 -1.47 1.10
C ILE A 30 -7.06 -0.98 1.89
N ASP A 31 -8.00 -1.85 2.15
CA ASP A 31 -9.20 -1.51 2.90
C ASP A 31 -9.48 -2.57 3.96
N ASN A 32 -9.47 -2.14 5.21
CA ASN A 32 -9.81 -2.98 6.36
C ASN A 32 -8.96 -4.26 6.40
N TYR A 33 -7.65 -4.06 6.39
CA TYR A 33 -6.67 -5.13 6.45
C TYR A 33 -5.90 -4.98 7.77
N ASN A 34 -5.68 -6.10 8.48
CA ASN A 34 -5.13 -6.03 9.83
C ASN A 34 -3.78 -6.71 10.00
N LYS A 35 -3.08 -6.97 8.90
CA LYS A 35 -1.73 -7.56 8.94
C LYS A 35 -0.69 -6.54 8.46
N GLU A 36 0.55 -6.74 8.90
CA GLU A 36 1.64 -5.87 8.49
C GLU A 36 1.94 -6.01 6.99
N LEU A 37 2.25 -4.88 6.36
CA LEU A 37 2.67 -4.85 4.95
C LEU A 37 4.19 -4.72 4.94
N ASN A 38 4.87 -5.86 4.97
CA ASN A 38 6.32 -5.90 5.17
C ASN A 38 7.12 -5.99 3.89
N ASN A 39 6.49 -6.39 2.80
CA ASN A 39 7.21 -6.67 1.57
C ASN A 39 6.43 -6.22 0.32
N LEU A 40 5.99 -4.97 0.32
CA LEU A 40 5.33 -4.40 -0.84
C LEU A 40 6.31 -4.28 -2.01
N PRO A 41 5.88 -4.58 -3.25
CA PRO A 41 6.77 -4.46 -4.39
C PRO A 41 7.14 -3.01 -4.66
N ASN A 42 8.38 -2.78 -5.10
CA ASN A 42 8.87 -1.44 -5.39
C ASN A 42 8.19 -0.77 -6.58
N SER A 43 7.43 -1.54 -7.38
CA SER A 43 6.69 -1.02 -8.52
C SER A 43 5.53 -0.12 -8.17
N ILE A 44 5.06 -0.17 -6.91
CA ILE A 44 3.89 0.60 -6.49
C ILE A 44 4.21 2.08 -6.49
N GLU A 45 3.40 2.85 -7.20
CA GLU A 45 3.52 4.31 -7.31
C GLU A 45 2.41 5.03 -6.54
N TYR A 46 1.28 4.38 -6.32
CA TYR A 46 0.15 4.92 -5.59
C TYR A 46 -0.33 3.91 -4.56
N LEU A 47 -0.46 4.36 -3.32
CA LEU A 47 -0.94 3.53 -2.22
C LEU A 47 -2.08 4.25 -1.53
N GLU A 48 -3.21 3.56 -1.39
CA GLU A 48 -4.35 4.11 -0.66
C GLU A 48 -4.65 3.21 0.53
N LEU A 49 -4.65 3.79 1.73
CA LEU A 49 -4.92 3.08 2.97
C LEU A 49 -6.26 3.55 3.53
N ASN A 50 -7.18 2.61 3.71
CA ASN A 50 -8.46 2.86 4.33
C ASN A 50 -8.64 1.85 5.45
N GLU A 51 -8.91 2.32 6.66
CA GLU A 51 -9.02 1.48 7.86
C GLU A 51 -7.82 0.55 8.00
N TYR A 52 -6.62 1.11 7.83
CA TYR A 52 -5.37 0.40 8.04
C TYR A 52 -4.55 1.17 9.07
N TYR A 53 -4.09 0.51 10.12
CA TYR A 53 -3.53 1.16 11.30
C TYR A 53 -2.09 0.78 11.61
N LEU A 54 -1.53 -0.16 10.87
CA LEU A 54 -0.20 -0.67 11.15
C LEU A 54 0.87 0.08 10.38
N LYS A 55 2.11 -0.04 10.84
CA LYS A 55 3.25 0.55 10.18
C LYS A 55 3.60 -0.24 8.92
N ILE A 56 3.96 0.47 7.86
CA ILE A 56 4.52 -0.14 6.67
C ILE A 56 6.04 -0.07 6.79
N LYS A 57 6.67 -1.21 7.05
CA LYS A 57 8.10 -1.24 7.35
C LYS A 57 8.96 -0.98 6.14
N LYS A 58 8.53 -1.46 4.98
CA LYS A 58 9.26 -1.26 3.74
C LYS A 58 8.38 -0.48 2.76
N ILE A 59 8.64 0.81 2.67
CA ILE A 59 7.93 1.67 1.74
C ILE A 59 8.43 1.38 0.33
N PRO A 60 7.52 1.18 -0.65
CA PRO A 60 7.96 0.93 -2.02
C PRO A 60 8.86 2.05 -2.53
N LYS A 61 9.96 1.67 -3.15
CA LYS A 61 10.98 2.62 -3.60
C LYS A 61 10.43 3.65 -4.59
N ASN A 62 9.47 3.23 -5.42
CA ASN A 62 8.91 4.10 -6.47
C ASN A 62 7.61 4.80 -6.03
N LEU A 63 7.26 4.72 -4.76
CA LEU A 63 6.03 5.33 -4.29
C LEU A 63 6.07 6.85 -4.46
N LYS A 64 5.05 7.39 -5.14
CA LYS A 64 4.91 8.81 -5.41
C LYS A 64 3.80 9.44 -4.61
N THR A 65 2.71 8.71 -4.38
CA THR A 65 1.52 9.24 -3.73
C THR A 65 0.96 8.25 -2.74
N ILE A 66 0.60 8.73 -1.57
CA ILE A 66 -0.13 7.96 -0.59
C ILE A 66 -1.39 8.71 -0.21
N LYS A 67 -2.52 7.99 -0.14
CA LYS A 67 -3.77 8.52 0.38
C LYS A 67 -4.13 7.76 1.64
N CYS A 68 -4.33 8.48 2.75
CA CYS A 68 -4.61 7.86 4.04
C CYS A 68 -5.40 8.80 4.92
N ASN A 69 -5.94 8.27 6.01
CA ASN A 69 -6.61 9.10 7.01
C ASN A 69 -5.59 10.08 7.59
N LYS A 70 -6.01 11.33 7.79
CA LYS A 70 -5.14 12.36 8.38
C LYS A 70 -4.63 11.99 9.77
N LYS A 71 -5.28 11.05 10.45
CA LYS A 71 -4.88 10.57 11.77
C LYS A 71 -4.05 9.29 11.73
N TYR A 72 -3.67 8.84 10.53
CA TYR A 72 -2.82 7.66 10.42
C TYR A 72 -1.52 7.90 11.20
N LYS A 73 -1.23 6.99 12.14
CA LYS A 73 -0.15 7.18 13.11
C LYS A 73 1.22 7.35 12.47
N TYR A 74 1.46 6.69 11.35
CA TYR A 74 2.76 6.66 10.70
C TYR A 74 2.83 7.55 9.45
N ILE A 75 1.97 8.54 9.37
CA ILE A 75 1.86 9.42 8.19
C ILE A 75 3.19 10.11 7.87
N ASP A 76 3.99 10.42 8.88
CA ASP A 76 5.26 11.12 8.70
C ASP A 76 6.33 10.25 8.02
N ASP A 77 6.13 8.94 7.96
CA ASP A 77 7.04 8.06 7.22
C ASP A 77 6.99 8.34 5.71
N PHE A 78 5.95 9.04 5.24
CA PHE A 78 5.71 9.30 3.82
C PHE A 78 5.97 10.74 3.43
N LYS A 79 6.73 11.48 4.20
CA LYS A 79 6.97 12.91 3.95
C LYS A 79 7.64 13.21 2.61
N ASN A 80 8.28 12.21 2.01
CA ASN A 80 8.91 12.35 0.70
C ASN A 80 7.94 12.05 -0.45
N CYS A 81 6.71 11.71 -0.13
CA CYS A 81 5.67 11.43 -1.11
C CYS A 81 4.64 12.55 -1.14
N ASN A 82 3.82 12.57 -2.18
CA ASN A 82 2.63 13.39 -2.19
C ASN A 82 1.60 12.74 -1.26
N VAL A 83 1.25 13.40 -0.16
CA VAL A 83 0.34 12.87 0.84
C VAL A 83 -1.04 13.49 0.65
N ILE A 84 -2.03 12.64 0.38
CA ILE A 84 -3.43 13.04 0.29
C ILE A 84 -4.14 12.47 1.51
N THR A 85 -4.84 13.31 2.25
CA THR A 85 -5.54 12.89 3.46
C THR A 85 -7.05 13.06 3.33
N TYR A 86 -7.73 12.28 4.14
CA TYR A 86 -9.20 12.41 4.23
C TYR A 86 -9.65 12.32 5.68
#